data_7244fc8df9b63bafd9b3a109bdae518f
#
_entry.id   7244fc8df9b63bafd9b3a109bdae518f
#
_cell.length_a   1.000
_cell.length_b   1.000
_cell.length_c   1.000
_cell.angle_alpha   90.00
_cell.angle_beta   90.00
_cell.angle_gamma   90.00
#
_symmetry.space_group_name_H-M   'P 1'
#
loop_
_entity.id
_entity.type
_entity.pdbx_description
1 polymer ?
#
loop_
_entity_poly.entity_id
_entity_poly.type
_entity_poly.pdbx_seq_one_letter_code
_entity_poly.pdbx_strand_id
1 'polypeptide(L)'
;ARGGILLPGFVNTHCHVSMVPFRTMGDDCPDRLRRFLFPLENEAMTRELVYRGAVFGIGEMLLAGVTTFVDMYYFEDEVARACVRTGMRGYLGETLISHPTCDSAQPGGGLEIARRMFDTWRGEALVRPIVAPHGTTTCDEALLRAGAELAAEHDTLFTLHASEMDYEMKLFAERGET
;
A
#
# COMPACT_ATOMS: atom_id res chain seq x y z
N ALA A 1 13.01 -34.40 2.50
CA ALA A 1 12.22 -33.70 3.49
C ALA A 1 12.23 -34.32 4.89
N ARG A 2 12.90 -35.47 5.13
CA ARG A 2 13.03 -36.14 6.47
C ARG A 2 11.71 -36.09 7.31
N GLY A 3 10.55 -36.32 6.67
CA GLY A 3 9.23 -36.23 7.32
C GLY A 3 8.55 -34.87 7.31
N GLY A 4 9.20 -33.84 6.80
CA GLY A 4 8.62 -32.50 6.60
C GLY A 4 7.88 -32.37 5.26
N ILE A 5 7.19 -31.22 5.10
CA ILE A 5 6.48 -30.86 3.86
C ILE A 5 7.28 -29.73 3.18
N LEU A 6 7.54 -29.86 1.89
CA LEU A 6 8.12 -28.79 1.06
C LEU A 6 6.97 -28.03 0.37
N LEU A 7 6.92 -26.74 0.58
CA LEU A 7 5.92 -25.84 0.00
C LEU A 7 6.61 -24.71 -0.77
N PRO A 8 5.94 -24.12 -1.79
CA PRO A 8 6.33 -22.80 -2.28
C PRO A 8 6.29 -21.77 -1.16
N GLY A 9 7.08 -20.69 -1.28
CA GLY A 9 6.97 -19.57 -0.35
C GLY A 9 5.58 -18.94 -0.38
N PHE A 10 5.10 -18.50 0.78
CA PHE A 10 3.79 -17.88 0.88
C PHE A 10 3.76 -16.50 0.18
N VAL A 11 2.57 -16.11 -0.24
CA VAL A 11 2.28 -14.79 -0.81
C VAL A 11 1.36 -14.04 0.14
N ASN A 12 1.79 -12.87 0.63
CA ASN A 12 0.93 -11.94 1.34
C ASN A 12 0.28 -11.00 0.32
N THR A 13 -1.02 -11.13 0.11
CA THR A 13 -1.73 -10.41 -0.96
C THR A 13 -2.21 -9.02 -0.56
N HIS A 14 -1.99 -8.58 0.67
CA HIS A 14 -2.31 -7.23 1.13
C HIS A 14 -1.56 -6.91 2.43
N CYS A 15 -0.80 -5.82 2.45
CA CYS A 15 -0.21 -5.27 3.67
C CYS A 15 0.12 -3.78 3.52
N HIS A 16 0.58 -3.21 4.63
CA HIS A 16 1.19 -1.89 4.76
C HIS A 16 2.50 -2.09 5.52
N VAL A 17 3.49 -2.66 4.82
CA VAL A 17 4.69 -3.24 5.45
C VAL A 17 5.46 -2.24 6.30
N SER A 18 5.43 -0.96 5.91
CA SER A 18 6.16 0.11 6.59
C SER A 18 5.46 0.64 7.85
N MET A 19 4.21 0.23 8.13
CA MET A 19 3.47 0.67 9.32
C MET A 19 3.90 0.00 10.63
N VAL A 20 4.86 -0.88 10.60
CA VAL A 20 5.36 -1.59 11.81
C VAL A 20 5.66 -0.66 12.99
N PRO A 21 6.21 0.55 12.82
CA PRO A 21 6.44 1.49 13.92
C PRO A 21 5.15 1.92 14.64
N PHE A 22 3.99 1.86 13.96
CA PHE A 22 2.69 2.26 14.51
C PHE A 22 1.83 1.06 14.96
N ARG A 23 2.39 -0.13 14.98
CA ARG A 23 1.70 -1.35 15.40
C ARG A 23 1.14 -1.18 16.81
N THR A 24 -0.14 -1.56 16.99
CA THR A 24 -0.91 -1.46 18.24
C THR A 24 -1.23 -0.05 18.74
N MET A 25 -0.78 0.99 18.04
CA MET A 25 -1.11 2.36 18.45
C MET A 25 -2.56 2.71 18.08
N GLY A 26 -3.30 3.30 19.00
CA GLY A 26 -4.66 3.76 18.79
C GLY A 26 -5.72 2.66 18.59
N ASP A 27 -5.48 1.43 19.03
CA ASP A 27 -6.40 0.30 18.84
C ASP A 27 -7.75 0.51 19.52
N ASP A 28 -7.81 1.32 20.57
CA ASP A 28 -9.01 1.72 21.30
C ASP A 28 -9.63 3.05 20.81
N CYS A 29 -9.06 3.65 19.75
CA CYS A 29 -9.57 4.90 19.20
C CYS A 29 -10.75 4.62 18.23
N PRO A 30 -11.96 5.14 18.50
CA PRO A 30 -13.06 5.07 17.52
C PRO A 30 -12.69 5.79 16.23
N ASP A 31 -13.04 5.19 15.06
CA ASP A 31 -12.63 5.68 13.74
C ASP A 31 -11.10 5.91 13.68
N ARG A 32 -10.36 4.88 14.11
CA ARG A 32 -8.90 4.89 14.24
C ARG A 32 -8.20 5.48 13.02
N LEU A 33 -8.67 5.13 11.81
CA LEU A 33 -8.05 5.54 10.56
C LEU A 33 -8.01 7.06 10.43
N ARG A 34 -9.15 7.73 10.56
CA ARG A 34 -9.25 9.19 10.34
C ARG A 34 -8.82 10.03 11.54
N ARG A 35 -9.10 9.53 12.74
CA ARG A 35 -8.85 10.30 13.97
C ARG A 35 -7.44 10.11 14.52
N PHE A 36 -6.78 9.03 14.16
CA PHE A 36 -5.47 8.70 14.72
C PHE A 36 -4.43 8.42 13.63
N LEU A 37 -4.65 7.46 12.73
CA LEU A 37 -3.62 7.03 11.79
C LEU A 37 -3.27 8.10 10.76
N PHE A 38 -4.22 8.65 10.03
CA PHE A 38 -3.92 9.68 9.03
C PHE A 38 -3.22 10.91 9.62
N PRO A 39 -3.64 11.47 10.77
CA PRO A 39 -2.89 12.54 11.43
C PRO A 39 -1.47 12.12 11.81
N LEU A 40 -1.31 10.92 12.39
CA LEU A 40 -0.01 10.40 12.81
C LEU A 40 0.93 10.19 11.62
N GLU A 41 0.42 9.61 10.53
CA GLU A 41 1.19 9.38 9.31
C GLU A 41 1.64 10.70 8.68
N ASN A 42 0.74 11.68 8.58
CA ASN A 42 1.10 13.00 8.05
C ASN A 42 2.14 13.75 8.89
N GLU A 43 2.17 13.52 10.20
CA GLU A 43 3.09 14.18 11.12
C GLU A 43 4.44 13.45 11.23
N ALA A 44 4.40 12.12 11.31
CA ALA A 44 5.56 11.33 11.73
C ALA A 44 6.19 10.50 10.61
N MET A 45 5.46 10.20 9.51
CA MET A 45 6.01 9.34 8.46
C MET A 45 7.02 10.08 7.60
N THR A 46 8.17 9.47 7.42
CA THR A 46 9.27 9.98 6.58
C THR A 46 9.83 8.87 5.72
N ARG A 47 10.52 9.22 4.62
CA ARG A 47 11.22 8.26 3.76
C ARG A 47 12.09 7.27 4.55
N GLU A 48 12.86 7.78 5.51
CA GLU A 48 13.74 6.95 6.35
C GLU A 48 12.93 5.99 7.23
N LEU A 49 11.84 6.45 7.82
CA LEU A 49 10.99 5.61 8.66
C LEU A 49 10.29 4.52 7.83
N VAL A 50 9.82 4.86 6.62
CA VAL A 50 9.25 3.89 5.67
C VAL A 50 10.29 2.83 5.30
N TYR A 51 11.50 3.22 4.91
CA TYR A 51 12.56 2.27 4.58
C TYR A 51 12.88 1.32 5.75
N ARG A 52 13.05 1.85 6.96
CA ARG A 52 13.36 1.03 8.15
C ARG A 52 12.21 0.12 8.54
N GLY A 53 10.98 0.65 8.50
CA GLY A 53 9.77 -0.13 8.76
C GLY A 53 9.61 -1.27 7.75
N ALA A 54 9.83 -0.99 6.47
CA ALA A 54 9.80 -1.99 5.41
C ALA A 54 10.87 -3.09 5.61
N VAL A 55 12.11 -2.74 5.89
CA VAL A 55 13.18 -3.73 6.16
C VAL A 55 12.80 -4.62 7.33
N PHE A 56 12.24 -4.05 8.40
CA PHE A 56 11.81 -4.81 9.57
C PHE A 56 10.64 -5.74 9.25
N GLY A 57 9.55 -5.21 8.66
CA GLY A 57 8.36 -5.99 8.31
C GLY A 57 8.64 -7.09 7.27
N ILE A 58 9.49 -6.81 6.28
CA ILE A 58 9.98 -7.83 5.34
C ILE A 58 10.75 -8.92 6.08
N GLY A 59 11.59 -8.56 7.06
CA GLY A 59 12.29 -9.53 7.89
C GLY A 59 11.34 -10.49 8.62
N GLU A 60 10.27 -9.97 9.21
CA GLU A 60 9.22 -10.80 9.84
C GLU A 60 8.55 -11.72 8.82
N MET A 61 8.19 -11.20 7.63
CA MET A 61 7.58 -11.99 6.56
C MET A 61 8.50 -13.12 6.08
N LEU A 62 9.78 -12.85 5.86
CA LEU A 62 10.76 -13.87 5.45
C LEU A 62 10.91 -14.96 6.50
N LEU A 63 10.94 -14.61 7.79
CA LEU A 63 10.98 -15.57 8.89
C LEU A 63 9.70 -16.42 8.97
N ALA A 64 8.56 -15.89 8.53
CA ALA A 64 7.30 -16.62 8.44
C ALA A 64 7.15 -17.41 7.13
N GLY A 65 8.14 -17.40 6.23
CA GLY A 65 8.11 -18.13 4.96
C GLY A 65 7.37 -17.41 3.83
N VAL A 66 7.04 -16.13 3.99
CA VAL A 66 6.49 -15.28 2.92
C VAL A 66 7.64 -14.84 2.00
N THR A 67 7.46 -14.98 0.70
CA THR A 67 8.48 -14.65 -0.31
C THR A 67 8.04 -13.61 -1.33
N THR A 68 6.77 -13.23 -1.27
CA THR A 68 6.17 -12.21 -2.14
C THR A 68 5.06 -11.49 -1.36
N PHE A 69 4.95 -10.19 -1.53
CA PHE A 69 3.86 -9.41 -0.91
C PHE A 69 3.32 -8.35 -1.86
N VAL A 70 2.08 -7.93 -1.59
CA VAL A 70 1.41 -6.78 -2.20
C VAL A 70 1.31 -5.71 -1.13
N ASP A 71 1.88 -4.56 -1.38
CA ASP A 71 1.89 -3.40 -0.48
C ASP A 71 1.15 -2.22 -1.06
N MET A 72 0.59 -1.42 -0.19
CA MET A 72 -0.05 -0.15 -0.49
C MET A 72 0.32 0.81 0.64
N TYR A 73 1.18 1.78 0.35
CA TYR A 73 1.54 2.78 1.36
C TYR A 73 2.11 4.05 0.71
N TYR A 74 2.71 4.91 1.52
CA TYR A 74 3.40 6.13 1.10
C TYR A 74 4.90 5.87 0.89
N PHE A 75 5.54 6.66 0.04
CA PHE A 75 6.97 6.51 -0.25
C PHE A 75 7.35 5.09 -0.71
N GLU A 76 6.55 4.47 -1.56
CA GLU A 76 6.73 3.08 -2.00
C GLU A 76 8.06 2.83 -2.73
N ASP A 77 8.71 3.85 -3.23
CA ASP A 77 10.08 3.75 -3.73
C ASP A 77 11.10 3.35 -2.63
N GLU A 78 10.85 3.70 -1.37
CA GLU A 78 11.66 3.25 -0.23
C GLU A 78 11.37 1.78 0.13
N VAL A 79 10.12 1.34 -0.02
CA VAL A 79 9.76 -0.08 0.10
C VAL A 79 10.42 -0.90 -1.01
N ALA A 80 10.45 -0.37 -2.24
CA ALA A 80 11.15 -0.99 -3.36
C ALA A 80 12.65 -1.16 -3.08
N ARG A 81 13.30 -0.13 -2.52
CA ARG A 81 14.71 -0.23 -2.07
C ARG A 81 14.90 -1.31 -1.00
N ALA A 82 13.96 -1.41 -0.06
CA ALA A 82 13.98 -2.46 0.98
C ALA A 82 13.82 -3.86 0.35
N CYS A 83 12.96 -4.02 -0.65
CA CYS A 83 12.80 -5.27 -1.40
C CYS A 83 14.12 -5.70 -2.05
N VAL A 84 14.78 -4.81 -2.79
CA VAL A 84 16.08 -5.08 -3.43
C VAL A 84 17.14 -5.43 -2.39
N ARG A 85 17.17 -4.69 -1.27
CA ARG A 85 18.14 -4.91 -0.19
C ARG A 85 18.00 -6.28 0.48
N THR A 86 16.76 -6.75 0.64
CA THR A 86 16.43 -7.99 1.39
C THR A 86 16.26 -9.22 0.50
N GLY A 87 16.14 -9.04 -0.81
CA GLY A 87 15.84 -10.11 -1.75
C GLY A 87 14.35 -10.50 -1.79
N MET A 88 13.45 -9.68 -1.23
CA MET A 88 12.02 -9.90 -1.19
C MET A 88 11.35 -9.46 -2.49
N ARG A 89 10.34 -10.19 -2.97
CA ARG A 89 9.53 -9.72 -4.11
C ARG A 89 8.36 -8.88 -3.61
N GLY A 90 8.22 -7.67 -4.17
CA GLY A 90 7.13 -6.73 -3.85
C GLY A 90 6.33 -6.30 -5.07
N TYR A 91 5.01 -6.36 -4.95
CA TYR A 91 4.05 -5.66 -5.80
C TYR A 91 3.65 -4.40 -5.04
N LEU A 92 4.15 -3.24 -5.48
CA LEU A 92 4.22 -2.03 -4.67
C LEU A 92 3.37 -0.92 -5.30
N GLY A 93 2.37 -0.46 -4.56
CA GLY A 93 1.42 0.54 -4.99
C GLY A 93 1.48 1.80 -4.15
N GLU A 94 1.99 2.90 -4.73
CA GLU A 94 1.86 4.20 -4.09
C GLU A 94 0.40 4.52 -3.83
N THR A 95 0.08 4.91 -2.60
CA THR A 95 -1.30 5.18 -2.17
C THR A 95 -1.86 6.41 -2.86
N LEU A 96 -2.98 6.25 -3.58
CA LEU A 96 -3.71 7.38 -4.15
C LEU A 96 -4.80 7.84 -3.18
N ILE A 97 -4.79 9.10 -2.80
CA ILE A 97 -5.77 9.74 -1.91
C ILE A 97 -6.09 11.15 -2.45
N SER A 98 -7.36 11.56 -2.40
CA SER A 98 -7.82 12.87 -2.91
C SER A 98 -7.52 14.05 -1.99
N HIS A 99 -6.81 13.86 -0.87
CA HIS A 99 -6.34 14.93 -0.01
C HIS A 99 -4.81 14.86 0.16
N PRO A 100 -4.15 15.91 0.69
CA PRO A 100 -2.71 15.90 0.92
C PRO A 100 -2.27 14.74 1.84
N THR A 101 -1.11 14.18 1.55
CA THR A 101 -0.48 13.07 2.29
C THR A 101 0.93 13.46 2.72
N CYS A 102 1.55 12.65 3.58
CA CYS A 102 2.92 12.89 4.08
C CYS A 102 3.98 12.95 2.97
N ASP A 103 3.71 12.37 1.81
CA ASP A 103 4.61 12.32 0.65
C ASP A 103 4.17 13.24 -0.51
N SER A 104 2.95 13.79 -0.45
CA SER A 104 2.43 14.73 -1.43
C SER A 104 1.58 15.83 -0.82
N ALA A 105 2.04 17.06 -0.90
CA ALA A 105 1.27 18.23 -0.49
C ALA A 105 0.09 18.56 -1.44
N GLN A 106 0.05 17.95 -2.61
CA GLN A 106 -1.01 18.14 -3.58
C GLN A 106 -2.09 17.07 -3.43
N PRO A 107 -3.38 17.44 -3.36
CA PRO A 107 -4.47 16.48 -3.42
C PRO A 107 -4.35 15.57 -4.66
N GLY A 108 -4.46 14.26 -4.48
CA GLY A 108 -4.31 13.29 -5.57
C GLY A 108 -2.89 13.11 -6.11
N GLY A 109 -1.89 13.77 -5.51
CA GLY A 109 -0.50 13.76 -6.01
C GLY A 109 0.19 12.40 -5.99
N GLY A 110 -0.33 11.43 -5.23
CA GLY A 110 0.11 10.04 -5.28
C GLY A 110 0.05 9.43 -6.69
N LEU A 111 -0.87 9.87 -7.55
CA LEU A 111 -0.96 9.39 -8.93
C LEU A 111 0.30 9.69 -9.74
N GLU A 112 0.87 10.88 -9.56
CA GLU A 112 2.11 11.26 -10.24
C GLU A 112 3.32 10.50 -9.67
N ILE A 113 3.30 10.22 -8.37
CA ILE A 113 4.32 9.37 -7.74
C ILE A 113 4.23 7.95 -8.30
N ALA A 114 3.01 7.38 -8.37
CA ALA A 114 2.77 6.07 -8.96
C ALA A 114 3.28 5.99 -10.41
N ARG A 115 3.01 6.99 -11.26
CA ARG A 115 3.54 7.06 -12.64
C ARG A 115 5.07 6.97 -12.66
N ARG A 116 5.76 7.74 -11.83
CA ARG A 116 7.23 7.71 -11.75
C ARG A 116 7.77 6.35 -11.30
N MET A 117 7.04 5.62 -10.46
CA MET A 117 7.47 4.29 -10.03
C MET A 117 7.56 3.30 -11.21
N PHE A 118 6.64 3.36 -12.17
CA PHE A 118 6.71 2.52 -13.38
C PHE A 118 7.97 2.78 -14.20
N ASP A 119 8.42 4.02 -14.28
CA ASP A 119 9.65 4.37 -14.98
C ASP A 119 10.90 4.00 -14.17
N THR A 120 10.89 4.33 -12.88
CA THR A 120 12.05 4.15 -11.98
C THR A 120 12.39 2.67 -11.77
N TRP A 121 11.37 1.82 -11.61
CA TRP A 121 11.53 0.40 -11.29
C TRP A 121 11.34 -0.53 -12.48
N ARG A 122 11.34 0.03 -13.68
CA ARG A 122 11.25 -0.74 -14.94
C ARG A 122 12.40 -1.73 -15.05
N GLY A 123 12.07 -3.01 -15.13
CA GLY A 123 13.07 -4.07 -15.30
C GLY A 123 13.74 -4.56 -14.02
N GLU A 124 13.39 -4.02 -12.85
CA GLU A 124 13.83 -4.59 -11.58
C GLU A 124 13.13 -5.95 -11.35
N ALA A 125 13.93 -6.99 -11.10
CA ALA A 125 13.41 -8.35 -11.02
C ALA A 125 12.52 -8.60 -9.78
N LEU A 126 12.78 -7.88 -8.69
CA LEU A 126 12.12 -8.06 -7.40
C LEU A 126 10.96 -7.10 -7.17
N VAL A 127 10.83 -6.05 -7.99
CA VAL A 127 9.84 -4.99 -7.79
C VAL A 127 8.88 -4.94 -8.98
N ARG A 128 7.59 -4.90 -8.69
CA ARG A 128 6.51 -4.70 -9.66
C ARG A 128 5.64 -3.55 -9.18
N PRO A 129 5.74 -2.35 -9.78
CA PRO A 129 4.79 -1.29 -9.51
C PRO A 129 3.37 -1.72 -9.86
N ILE A 130 2.43 -1.36 -8.98
CA ILE A 130 0.99 -1.55 -9.15
C ILE A 130 0.27 -0.23 -8.89
N VAL A 131 -1.04 -0.19 -9.10
CA VAL A 131 -1.85 0.98 -8.80
C VAL A 131 -2.74 0.72 -7.60
N ALA A 132 -2.66 1.59 -6.59
CA ALA A 132 -3.26 1.37 -5.28
C ALA A 132 -4.05 2.59 -4.79
N PRO A 133 -5.25 2.90 -5.34
CA PRO A 133 -6.15 3.84 -4.69
C PRO A 133 -6.49 3.35 -3.30
N HIS A 134 -6.43 4.24 -2.30
CA HIS A 134 -6.64 3.84 -0.91
C HIS A 134 -8.03 3.21 -0.71
N GLY A 135 -9.06 3.89 -1.17
CA GLY A 135 -10.42 3.36 -1.00
C GLY A 135 -11.49 4.29 -1.57
N THR A 136 -12.70 3.77 -1.65
CA THR A 136 -13.85 4.45 -2.27
C THR A 136 -14.32 5.69 -1.52
N THR A 137 -13.92 5.88 -0.27
CA THR A 137 -14.30 7.03 0.57
C THR A 137 -13.17 8.04 0.76
N THR A 138 -11.97 7.73 0.28
CA THR A 138 -10.77 8.58 0.36
C THR A 138 -10.29 9.03 -1.00
N CYS A 139 -10.78 8.40 -2.07
CA CYS A 139 -10.57 8.81 -3.46
C CYS A 139 -11.89 9.30 -4.04
N ASP A 140 -11.84 10.38 -4.80
CA ASP A 140 -12.95 10.77 -5.66
C ASP A 140 -12.98 9.92 -6.94
N GLU A 141 -14.09 9.99 -7.67
CA GLU A 141 -14.29 9.20 -8.88
C GLU A 141 -13.24 9.49 -9.96
N ALA A 142 -12.81 10.74 -10.08
CA ALA A 142 -11.81 11.13 -11.08
C ALA A 142 -10.46 10.45 -10.81
N LEU A 143 -10.03 10.43 -9.54
CA LEU A 143 -8.79 9.77 -9.13
C LEU A 143 -8.87 8.24 -9.28
N LEU A 144 -10.03 7.64 -8.95
CA LEU A 144 -10.24 6.20 -9.15
C LEU A 144 -10.16 5.81 -10.63
N ARG A 145 -10.79 6.62 -11.52
CA ARG A 145 -10.73 6.40 -12.98
C ARG A 145 -9.30 6.55 -13.50
N ALA A 146 -8.61 7.63 -13.12
CA ALA A 146 -7.23 7.86 -13.53
C ALA A 146 -6.29 6.76 -13.06
N GLY A 147 -6.51 6.23 -11.85
CA GLY A 147 -5.79 5.05 -11.35
C GLY A 147 -6.07 3.79 -12.18
N ALA A 148 -7.34 3.53 -12.53
CA ALA A 148 -7.72 2.39 -13.36
C ALA A 148 -7.12 2.49 -14.78
N GLU A 149 -7.11 3.68 -15.37
CA GLU A 149 -6.46 3.94 -16.66
C GLU A 149 -4.95 3.68 -16.59
N LEU A 150 -4.29 4.14 -15.53
CA LEU A 150 -2.86 3.88 -15.32
C LEU A 150 -2.57 2.39 -15.16
N ALA A 151 -3.40 1.66 -14.44
CA ALA A 151 -3.25 0.22 -14.29
C ALA A 151 -3.41 -0.52 -15.64
N ALA A 152 -4.37 -0.10 -16.45
CA ALA A 152 -4.59 -0.64 -17.79
C ALA A 152 -3.43 -0.30 -18.74
N GLU A 153 -2.90 0.92 -18.69
CA GLU A 153 -1.74 1.37 -19.49
C GLU A 153 -0.51 0.47 -19.28
N HIS A 154 -0.30 0.04 -18.03
CA HIS A 154 0.87 -0.76 -17.64
C HIS A 154 0.59 -2.27 -17.52
N ASP A 155 -0.62 -2.73 -17.85
CA ASP A 155 -1.06 -4.13 -17.68
C ASP A 155 -0.67 -4.68 -16.30
N THR A 156 -1.09 -3.97 -15.24
CA THR A 156 -0.69 -4.26 -13.86
C THR A 156 -1.90 -4.41 -12.93
N LEU A 157 -1.63 -4.82 -11.70
CA LEU A 157 -2.67 -4.95 -10.67
C LEU A 157 -3.22 -3.58 -10.26
N PHE A 158 -4.53 -3.58 -9.98
CA PHE A 158 -5.25 -2.48 -9.34
C PHE A 158 -5.83 -3.02 -8.03
N THR A 159 -5.53 -2.39 -6.92
CA THR A 159 -5.99 -2.80 -5.60
C THR A 159 -6.49 -1.61 -4.78
N LEU A 160 -7.49 -1.81 -3.95
CA LEU A 160 -8.03 -0.79 -3.04
C LEU A 160 -8.70 -1.45 -1.84
N HIS A 161 -8.94 -0.66 -0.79
CA HIS A 161 -9.86 -1.05 0.28
C HIS A 161 -11.30 -0.80 -0.17
N ALA A 162 -12.14 -1.81 -0.02
CA ALA A 162 -13.55 -1.74 -0.38
C ALA A 162 -14.41 -2.48 0.63
N SER A 163 -15.58 -1.95 0.92
CA SER A 163 -16.52 -2.52 1.90
C SER A 163 -15.92 -2.68 3.31
N GLU A 164 -15.02 -1.76 3.67
CA GLU A 164 -14.26 -1.81 4.91
C GLU A 164 -15.06 -1.32 6.12
N MET A 165 -15.87 -0.28 5.92
CA MET A 165 -16.53 0.43 7.02
C MET A 165 -18.04 0.50 6.82
N ASP A 166 -18.80 0.44 7.92
CA ASP A 166 -20.27 0.54 7.90
C ASP A 166 -20.78 1.81 7.22
N TYR A 167 -20.08 2.93 7.37
CA TYR A 167 -20.49 4.18 6.75
C TYR A 167 -20.29 4.15 5.22
N GLU A 168 -19.29 3.44 4.73
CA GLU A 168 -19.07 3.21 3.30
C GLU A 168 -20.24 2.43 2.71
N MET A 169 -20.63 1.34 3.35
CA MET A 169 -21.77 0.53 2.92
C MET A 169 -23.08 1.33 2.91
N LYS A 170 -23.29 2.18 3.91
CA LYS A 170 -24.46 3.07 3.94
C LYS A 170 -24.46 4.10 2.83
N LEU A 171 -23.29 4.69 2.54
CA LEU A 171 -23.13 5.67 1.46
C LEU A 171 -23.51 5.08 0.09
N PHE A 172 -23.04 3.86 -0.20
CA PHE A 172 -23.36 3.18 -1.45
C PHE A 172 -24.83 2.75 -1.50
N ALA A 173 -25.39 2.24 -0.41
CA ALA A 173 -26.81 1.90 -0.34
C ALA A 173 -27.72 3.11 -0.59
N GLU A 174 -27.40 4.28 -0.04
CA GLU A 174 -28.13 5.53 -0.27
C GLU A 174 -28.05 6.01 -1.73
N ARG A 175 -26.99 5.67 -2.44
CA ARG A 175 -26.82 5.96 -3.88
C ARG A 175 -27.50 4.93 -4.78
N GLY A 176 -28.05 3.84 -4.23
CA GLY A 176 -28.57 2.72 -5.01
C GLY A 176 -27.51 1.89 -5.70
N GLU A 177 -26.28 2.00 -5.23
CA GLU A 177 -25.11 1.25 -5.69
C GLU A 177 -24.89 0.07 -4.72
N THR A 178 -24.79 -1.15 -5.22
CA THR A 178 -24.58 -2.38 -4.41
C THR A 178 -23.38 -3.17 -4.92
#